data_a05f21518fabbe0552fc6e42943f47e0
#
_entry.id   a05f21518fabbe0552fc6e42943f47e0
#
_cell.length_a   1.000
_cell.length_b   1.000
_cell.length_c   1.000
_cell.angle_alpha   90.00
_cell.angle_beta   90.00
_cell.angle_gamma   90.00
#
_symmetry.space_group_name_H-M   'P 1'
#
loop_
_entity.id
_entity.type
_entity.pdbx_description
1 polymer ?
#
loop_
_entity_poly.entity_id
_entity_poly.type
_entity_poly.pdbx_seq_one_letter_code
_entity_poly.pdbx_strand_id
1 'polypeptide(L)'
;MSKKDVLNIGIVCGEHSGDRLGAGLIEELKKQYDVNLYGVGGPKLEKLGLKSSFHYSEINIMGLLDPLLNIFKLTRLRKNLINLFIKNNINLFIGIDSPDFNMGIHKALKKKCLNKNIQVVSPSVWGWRQGRVKSIQAYIDLTLCLFNFEHNYYEKVGHNSFHLGHPFFNLNKENKEKILKKYNLNNSKKFLSVLPGSRKSEVINMMPVYADFIKKHYGKFRDYFYLIPVADKELLPIINKHFDGEDLPIKIAEQSMKDFLSISSLSIVTSGTATLEASILESPPIICYKTNTFNYSIISRMLRIDNVGLPNLLLGKRHYIELIQNECNVENLIDAVKATEDLIPHSSEYASMIRELIKGNGYSEAIKAIEAL
;
A
#
# COMPACT_ATOMS: atom_id res chain seq x y z
N MET A 1 30.43 -2.41 -27.20
CA MET A 1 29.29 -1.95 -26.35
C MET A 1 29.40 -0.44 -26.20
N SER A 2 28.42 0.34 -26.67
CA SER A 2 28.39 1.78 -26.41
C SER A 2 28.29 2.02 -24.90
N LYS A 3 29.06 2.99 -24.39
CA LYS A 3 29.04 3.38 -22.98
C LYS A 3 27.65 4.00 -22.73
N LYS A 4 26.90 3.45 -21.76
CA LYS A 4 25.62 4.02 -21.35
C LYS A 4 25.87 5.37 -20.67
N ASP A 5 24.96 6.31 -20.87
CA ASP A 5 24.97 7.57 -20.13
C ASP A 5 24.73 7.34 -18.64
N VAL A 6 25.44 8.08 -17.79
CA VAL A 6 25.33 8.00 -16.34
C VAL A 6 24.15 8.83 -15.85
N LEU A 7 23.26 8.21 -15.10
CA LEU A 7 22.09 8.87 -14.52
C LEU A 7 22.14 8.81 -12.98
N ASN A 8 22.29 9.96 -12.36
CA ASN A 8 22.26 10.08 -10.89
C ASN A 8 20.82 10.31 -10.42
N ILE A 9 20.27 9.40 -9.63
CA ILE A 9 18.87 9.43 -9.19
C ILE A 9 18.80 9.58 -7.68
N GLY A 10 18.08 10.60 -7.22
CA GLY A 10 17.58 10.69 -5.85
C GLY A 10 16.27 9.93 -5.73
N ILE A 11 16.16 8.99 -4.79
CA ILE A 11 14.93 8.21 -4.60
C ILE A 11 14.55 8.18 -3.12
N VAL A 12 13.24 8.30 -2.86
CA VAL A 12 12.69 8.23 -1.50
C VAL A 12 11.37 7.47 -1.51
N CYS A 13 11.34 6.37 -0.76
CA CYS A 13 10.09 5.66 -0.43
C CYS A 13 10.04 5.31 1.06
N GLY A 14 8.83 5.26 1.63
CA GLY A 14 8.60 5.02 3.06
C GLY A 14 7.97 3.67 3.38
N GLU A 15 7.60 2.87 2.38
CA GLU A 15 6.87 1.62 2.57
C GLU A 15 7.33 0.51 1.61
N HIS A 16 7.03 -0.74 1.94
CA HIS A 16 7.32 -1.90 1.07
C HIS A 16 6.66 -1.81 -0.30
N SER A 17 5.45 -1.25 -0.38
CA SER A 17 4.75 -1.01 -1.65
C SER A 17 5.53 -0.04 -2.54
N GLY A 18 6.03 1.06 -1.95
CA GLY A 18 6.86 2.05 -2.62
C GLY A 18 8.21 1.48 -3.07
N ASP A 19 8.85 0.65 -2.26
CA ASP A 19 10.09 -0.05 -2.61
C ASP A 19 9.91 -0.94 -3.85
N ARG A 20 8.79 -1.65 -3.94
CA ARG A 20 8.43 -2.47 -5.13
C ARG A 20 8.23 -1.61 -6.38
N LEU A 21 7.51 -0.49 -6.26
CA LEU A 21 7.28 0.42 -7.39
C LEU A 21 8.59 1.06 -7.86
N GLY A 22 9.40 1.54 -6.92
CA GLY A 22 10.71 2.12 -7.21
C GLY A 22 11.65 1.15 -7.89
N ALA A 23 11.70 -0.10 -7.40
CA ALA A 23 12.53 -1.14 -8.00
C ALA A 23 12.15 -1.39 -9.47
N GLY A 24 10.86 -1.50 -9.80
CA GLY A 24 10.40 -1.68 -11.18
C GLY A 24 10.83 -0.54 -12.12
N LEU A 25 10.76 0.72 -11.66
CA LEU A 25 11.24 1.87 -12.43
C LEU A 25 12.76 1.84 -12.62
N ILE A 26 13.51 1.54 -11.56
CA ILE A 26 14.98 1.50 -11.61
C ILE A 26 15.48 0.34 -12.48
N GLU A 27 14.84 -0.82 -12.41
CA GLU A 27 15.16 -1.96 -13.30
C GLU A 27 15.00 -1.59 -14.77
N GLU A 28 13.92 -0.85 -15.11
CA GLU A 28 13.69 -0.40 -16.47
C GLU A 28 14.72 0.66 -16.92
N LEU A 29 15.02 1.65 -16.08
CA LEU A 29 16.03 2.67 -16.36
C LEU A 29 17.43 2.04 -16.56
N LYS A 30 17.80 1.02 -15.80
CA LYS A 30 19.08 0.31 -15.93
C LYS A 30 19.26 -0.44 -17.24
N LYS A 31 18.19 -0.68 -18.00
CA LYS A 31 18.31 -1.24 -19.34
C LYS A 31 18.98 -0.25 -20.29
N GLN A 32 18.79 1.05 -20.10
CA GLN A 32 19.24 2.13 -20.99
C GLN A 32 20.41 2.95 -20.41
N TYR A 33 20.45 3.13 -19.09
CA TYR A 33 21.41 4.00 -18.39
C TYR A 33 22.31 3.23 -17.42
N ASP A 34 23.45 3.83 -17.11
CA ASP A 34 24.25 3.47 -15.93
C ASP A 34 23.74 4.29 -14.74
N VAL A 35 23.08 3.64 -13.77
CA VAL A 35 22.28 4.31 -12.73
C VAL A 35 22.97 4.29 -11.39
N ASN A 36 23.23 5.48 -10.83
CA ASN A 36 23.65 5.68 -9.46
C ASN A 36 22.45 6.10 -8.59
N LEU A 37 22.24 5.41 -7.47
CA LEU A 37 21.10 5.63 -6.57
C LEU A 37 21.53 6.28 -5.27
N TYR A 38 20.81 7.32 -4.86
CA TYR A 38 21.00 8.04 -3.61
C TYR A 38 19.65 8.22 -2.92
N GLY A 39 19.56 8.03 -1.60
CA GLY A 39 18.35 8.33 -0.86
C GLY A 39 17.91 7.25 0.12
N VAL A 40 16.63 6.92 0.11
CA VAL A 40 15.99 5.99 1.06
C VAL A 40 15.07 5.03 0.33
N GLY A 41 15.26 3.75 0.59
CA GLY A 41 14.45 2.69 0.04
C GLY A 41 14.54 1.42 0.87
N GLY A 42 13.82 0.40 0.45
CA GLY A 42 13.80 -0.91 1.10
C GLY A 42 14.68 -1.94 0.39
N PRO A 43 14.55 -3.22 0.77
CA PRO A 43 15.43 -4.31 0.31
C PRO A 43 15.47 -4.51 -1.20
N LYS A 44 14.41 -4.14 -1.95
CA LYS A 44 14.40 -4.29 -3.42
C LYS A 44 15.28 -3.23 -4.09
N LEU A 45 15.19 -1.98 -3.66
CA LEU A 45 16.05 -0.91 -4.15
C LEU A 45 17.50 -1.10 -3.71
N GLU A 46 17.74 -1.65 -2.50
CA GLU A 46 19.09 -1.98 -2.03
C GLU A 46 19.75 -3.05 -2.90
N LYS A 47 19.02 -4.07 -3.34
CA LYS A 47 19.51 -5.07 -4.31
C LYS A 47 19.89 -4.45 -5.67
N LEU A 48 19.31 -3.29 -6.00
CA LEU A 48 19.64 -2.54 -7.20
C LEU A 48 20.77 -1.51 -6.99
N GLY A 49 21.41 -1.52 -5.82
CA GLY A 49 22.60 -0.72 -5.52
C GLY A 49 22.32 0.53 -4.70
N LEU A 50 21.09 0.75 -4.19
CA LEU A 50 20.83 1.82 -3.25
C LEU A 50 21.52 1.52 -1.91
N LYS A 51 22.28 2.48 -1.40
CA LYS A 51 22.70 2.50 0.02
C LYS A 51 21.77 3.44 0.75
N SER A 52 20.76 2.87 1.43
CA SER A 52 19.75 3.67 2.12
C SER A 52 20.38 4.52 3.22
N SER A 53 20.07 5.81 3.25
CA SER A 53 20.65 6.76 4.22
C SER A 53 20.17 6.51 5.66
N PHE A 54 18.99 5.93 5.80
CA PHE A 54 18.37 5.48 7.06
C PHE A 54 17.26 4.48 6.73
N HIS A 55 16.71 3.85 7.75
CA HIS A 55 15.65 2.85 7.54
C HIS A 55 14.36 3.54 7.04
N TYR A 56 13.78 3.03 5.97
CA TYR A 56 12.63 3.64 5.29
C TYR A 56 11.38 3.80 6.18
N SER A 57 11.22 2.97 7.21
CA SER A 57 10.11 3.11 8.17
C SER A 57 10.15 4.42 8.97
N GLU A 58 11.30 5.11 9.03
CA GLU A 58 11.43 6.38 9.75
C GLU A 58 10.63 7.53 9.12
N ILE A 59 10.25 7.41 7.87
CA ILE A 59 9.38 8.38 7.19
C ILE A 59 7.93 7.92 7.08
N ASN A 60 7.63 6.69 7.49
CA ASN A 60 6.28 6.13 7.47
C ASN A 60 5.50 6.54 8.73
N ILE A 61 5.27 7.84 8.89
CA ILE A 61 4.51 8.41 10.00
C ILE A 61 3.15 8.81 9.48
N MET A 62 2.11 8.11 9.93
CA MET A 62 0.72 8.37 9.54
C MET A 62 -0.12 8.88 10.71
N GLY A 63 -1.18 9.63 10.37
CA GLY A 63 -2.08 10.27 11.32
C GLY A 63 -1.89 11.78 11.35
N LEU A 64 -2.68 12.48 12.15
CA LEU A 64 -2.60 13.93 12.28
C LEU A 64 -1.65 14.37 13.40
N LEU A 65 -1.52 13.56 14.45
CA LEU A 65 -0.72 13.89 15.63
C LEU A 65 0.72 13.38 15.53
N ASP A 66 0.94 12.19 14.96
CA ASP A 66 2.26 11.59 14.85
C ASP A 66 3.26 12.43 14.02
N PRO A 67 2.85 13.05 12.88
CA PRO A 67 3.72 13.98 12.16
C PRO A 67 4.07 15.24 12.95
N LEU A 68 3.17 15.74 13.80
CA LEU A 68 3.43 16.92 14.62
C LEU A 68 4.46 16.63 15.70
N LEU A 69 4.36 15.48 16.37
CA LEU A 69 5.32 15.04 17.39
C LEU A 69 6.73 14.79 16.82
N ASN A 70 6.82 14.38 15.54
CA ASN A 70 8.05 14.02 14.87
C ASN A 70 8.57 15.10 13.89
N ILE A 71 7.98 16.29 13.86
CA ILE A 71 8.27 17.32 12.85
C ILE A 71 9.75 17.70 12.78
N PHE A 72 10.43 17.82 13.92
CA PHE A 72 11.84 18.14 13.97
C PHE A 72 12.70 17.03 13.37
N LYS A 73 12.40 15.75 13.71
CA LYS A 73 13.08 14.58 13.16
C LYS A 73 12.90 14.51 11.64
N LEU A 74 11.67 14.58 11.16
CA LEU A 74 11.35 14.53 9.73
C LEU A 74 12.00 15.68 8.96
N THR A 75 12.02 16.88 9.53
CA THR A 75 12.65 18.05 8.91
C THR A 75 14.17 17.87 8.81
N ARG A 76 14.81 17.31 9.84
CA ARG A 76 16.24 17.00 9.82
C ARG A 76 16.58 15.94 8.78
N LEU A 77 15.83 14.83 8.72
CA LEU A 77 16.01 13.77 7.73
C LEU A 77 15.86 14.31 6.30
N ARG A 78 14.82 15.12 6.07
CA ARG A 78 14.59 15.78 4.78
C ARG A 78 15.74 16.69 4.37
N LYS A 79 16.26 17.50 5.30
CA LYS A 79 17.40 18.39 5.05
C LYS A 79 18.66 17.60 4.67
N ASN A 80 18.92 16.48 5.36
CA ASN A 80 20.05 15.62 5.06
C ASN A 80 19.94 15.02 3.65
N LEU A 81 18.76 14.54 3.26
CA LEU A 81 18.52 14.01 1.90
C LEU A 81 18.69 15.08 0.83
N ILE A 82 18.14 16.28 1.03
CA ILE A 82 18.30 17.38 0.08
C ILE A 82 19.80 17.72 -0.12
N ASN A 83 20.58 17.77 0.96
CA ASN A 83 22.02 18.02 0.88
C ASN A 83 22.76 16.87 0.14
N LEU A 84 22.37 15.61 0.39
CA LEU A 84 22.90 14.44 -0.32
C LEU A 84 22.64 14.54 -1.82
N PHE A 85 21.43 14.90 -2.21
CA PHE A 85 21.01 15.02 -3.61
C PHE A 85 21.74 16.15 -4.34
N ILE A 86 21.88 17.31 -3.70
CA ILE A 86 22.65 18.45 -4.24
C ILE A 86 24.12 18.07 -4.41
N LYS A 87 24.74 17.45 -3.39
CA LYS A 87 26.15 17.03 -3.42
C LYS A 87 26.45 16.07 -4.56
N ASN A 88 25.52 15.18 -4.90
CA ASN A 88 25.68 14.16 -5.94
C ASN A 88 25.14 14.58 -7.30
N ASN A 89 24.74 15.86 -7.47
CA ASN A 89 24.24 16.43 -8.73
C ASN A 89 23.22 15.50 -9.40
N ILE A 90 22.13 15.14 -8.67
CA ILE A 90 21.13 14.23 -9.23
C ILE A 90 20.47 14.83 -10.48
N ASN A 91 20.25 14.02 -11.49
CA ASN A 91 19.51 14.37 -12.71
C ASN A 91 18.00 14.25 -12.51
N LEU A 92 17.59 13.26 -11.68
CA LEU A 92 16.21 12.90 -11.46
C LEU A 92 15.95 12.68 -9.97
N PHE A 93 14.85 13.24 -9.45
CA PHE A 93 14.34 12.90 -8.13
C PHE A 93 13.03 12.14 -8.27
N ILE A 94 12.94 10.97 -7.66
CA ILE A 94 11.76 10.11 -7.63
C ILE A 94 11.26 10.00 -6.20
N GLY A 95 10.18 10.73 -5.88
CA GLY A 95 9.45 10.60 -4.62
C GLY A 95 8.34 9.54 -4.80
N ILE A 96 8.32 8.53 -3.94
CA ILE A 96 7.34 7.45 -4.03
C ILE A 96 6.45 7.48 -2.79
N ASP A 97 5.13 7.63 -3.01
CA ASP A 97 4.17 7.80 -1.93
C ASP A 97 4.60 8.91 -0.94
N SER A 98 4.23 8.81 0.34
CA SER A 98 4.65 9.75 1.41
C SER A 98 4.62 11.23 0.99
N PRO A 99 3.48 11.74 0.47
CA PRO A 99 3.44 13.04 -0.23
C PRO A 99 3.81 14.23 0.66
N ASP A 100 3.52 14.17 1.96
CA ASP A 100 3.87 15.24 2.91
C ASP A 100 5.38 15.34 3.16
N PHE A 101 6.08 14.20 3.10
CA PHE A 101 7.54 14.19 3.21
C PHE A 101 8.21 14.59 1.90
N ASN A 102 7.80 13.97 0.79
CA ASN A 102 8.43 14.17 -0.53
C ASN A 102 8.19 15.56 -1.11
N MET A 103 7.02 16.19 -0.87
CA MET A 103 6.73 17.53 -1.34
C MET A 103 7.75 18.57 -0.88
N GLY A 104 8.26 18.45 0.36
CA GLY A 104 9.32 19.32 0.85
C GLY A 104 10.65 19.16 0.12
N ILE A 105 10.96 17.95 -0.36
CA ILE A 105 12.15 17.66 -1.19
C ILE A 105 11.94 18.20 -2.60
N HIS A 106 10.79 17.90 -3.25
CA HIS A 106 10.44 18.45 -4.55
C HIS A 106 10.58 19.97 -4.60
N LYS A 107 10.00 20.66 -3.62
CA LYS A 107 10.08 22.13 -3.51
C LYS A 107 11.51 22.64 -3.37
N ALA A 108 12.33 21.97 -2.57
CA ALA A 108 13.72 22.40 -2.33
C ALA A 108 14.59 22.18 -3.57
N LEU A 109 14.46 21.03 -4.22
CA LEU A 109 15.23 20.69 -5.42
C LEU A 109 14.83 21.58 -6.59
N LYS A 110 13.54 21.80 -6.83
CA LYS A 110 13.06 22.67 -7.93
C LYS A 110 13.59 24.11 -7.83
N LYS A 111 13.90 24.57 -6.61
CA LYS A 111 14.48 25.91 -6.38
C LYS A 111 16.00 25.97 -6.54
N LYS A 112 16.70 24.84 -6.36
CA LYS A 112 18.17 24.81 -6.23
C LYS A 112 18.88 24.06 -7.35
N CYS A 113 18.19 23.19 -8.04
CA CYS A 113 18.76 22.26 -9.01
C CYS A 113 17.98 22.26 -10.32
N LEU A 114 18.65 21.79 -11.38
CA LEU A 114 18.04 21.62 -12.71
C LEU A 114 17.51 20.18 -12.92
N ASN A 115 17.35 19.40 -11.84
CA ASN A 115 16.83 18.04 -11.94
C ASN A 115 15.34 18.03 -12.28
N LYS A 116 14.88 16.90 -12.83
CA LYS A 116 13.44 16.61 -12.98
C LYS A 116 12.89 15.96 -11.73
N ASN A 117 11.68 16.30 -11.37
CA ASN A 117 10.99 15.83 -10.17
C ASN A 117 9.80 14.94 -10.56
N ILE A 118 9.86 13.67 -10.19
CA ILE A 118 8.82 12.67 -10.44
C ILE A 118 8.18 12.26 -9.12
N GLN A 119 6.85 12.30 -9.06
CA GLN A 119 6.10 11.67 -7.97
C GLN A 119 5.46 10.38 -8.49
N VAL A 120 5.74 9.29 -7.82
CA VAL A 120 5.07 7.99 -8.05
C VAL A 120 4.03 7.80 -6.95
N VAL A 121 2.87 7.36 -7.31
CA VAL A 121 1.63 7.37 -6.52
C VAL A 121 1.11 8.79 -6.34
N SER A 122 -0.07 9.03 -6.89
CA SER A 122 -0.77 10.31 -6.74
C SER A 122 -1.09 10.59 -5.26
N PRO A 123 -0.74 11.77 -4.73
CA PRO A 123 -1.42 12.24 -3.53
C PRO A 123 -2.93 12.25 -3.77
N SER A 124 -3.73 11.80 -2.81
CA SER A 124 -5.20 11.65 -2.95
C SER A 124 -5.95 13.00 -3.07
N VAL A 125 -5.45 13.90 -3.93
CA VAL A 125 -6.01 15.24 -4.15
C VAL A 125 -7.37 15.22 -4.83
N TRP A 126 -7.71 14.14 -5.51
CA TRP A 126 -9.02 13.88 -6.09
C TRP A 126 -10.11 13.64 -5.03
N GLY A 127 -9.76 13.10 -3.85
CA GLY A 127 -10.67 12.81 -2.74
C GLY A 127 -10.60 13.81 -1.58
N TRP A 128 -9.44 14.48 -1.37
CA TRP A 128 -9.25 15.44 -0.30
C TRP A 128 -8.05 16.36 -0.57
N ARG A 129 -7.95 17.50 0.15
CA ARG A 129 -6.83 18.46 0.05
C ARG A 129 -6.55 18.96 -1.38
N GLN A 130 -7.59 19.25 -2.17
CA GLN A 130 -7.47 19.77 -3.53
C GLN A 130 -6.57 21.01 -3.65
N GLY A 131 -6.42 21.81 -2.59
CA GLY A 131 -5.47 22.94 -2.57
C GLY A 131 -4.01 22.58 -2.80
N ARG A 132 -3.64 21.29 -2.70
CA ARG A 132 -2.28 20.81 -3.01
C ARG A 132 -1.97 20.78 -4.50
N VAL A 133 -2.97 20.79 -5.38
CA VAL A 133 -2.77 20.74 -6.84
C VAL A 133 -1.83 21.83 -7.30
N LYS A 134 -1.99 23.06 -6.82
CA LYS A 134 -1.07 24.18 -7.14
C LYS A 134 0.40 23.89 -6.78
N SER A 135 0.64 23.22 -5.64
CA SER A 135 1.99 22.85 -5.23
C SER A 135 2.55 21.69 -6.05
N ILE A 136 1.70 20.75 -6.45
CA ILE A 136 2.07 19.65 -7.35
C ILE A 136 2.49 20.23 -8.70
N GLN A 137 1.67 21.07 -9.32
CA GLN A 137 1.98 21.73 -10.58
C GLN A 137 3.25 22.57 -10.53
N ALA A 138 3.55 23.21 -9.39
CA ALA A 138 4.72 24.09 -9.24
C ALA A 138 6.04 23.32 -9.04
N TYR A 139 6.01 22.12 -8.45
CA TYR A 139 7.23 21.47 -7.95
C TYR A 139 7.43 20.05 -8.48
N ILE A 140 6.46 19.44 -9.13
CA ILE A 140 6.52 18.09 -9.70
C ILE A 140 6.38 18.21 -11.22
N ASP A 141 7.31 17.64 -11.95
CA ASP A 141 7.31 17.69 -13.42
C ASP A 141 6.40 16.62 -14.02
N LEU A 142 6.28 15.46 -13.37
CA LEU A 142 5.42 14.36 -13.81
C LEU A 142 4.93 13.56 -12.59
N THR A 143 3.64 13.24 -12.58
CA THR A 143 3.07 12.28 -11.61
C THR A 143 2.75 10.96 -12.30
N LEU A 144 3.34 9.85 -11.82
CA LEU A 144 3.01 8.49 -12.26
C LEU A 144 1.86 7.95 -11.42
N CYS A 145 0.67 7.89 -12.02
CA CYS A 145 -0.57 7.47 -11.38
C CYS A 145 -0.74 5.95 -11.44
N LEU A 146 -1.21 5.34 -10.36
CA LEU A 146 -1.51 3.90 -10.33
C LEU A 146 -2.89 3.59 -10.91
N PHE A 147 -3.80 4.55 -10.89
CA PHE A 147 -5.17 4.39 -11.33
C PHE A 147 -5.53 5.41 -12.42
N ASN A 148 -6.35 4.99 -13.37
CA ASN A 148 -6.76 5.84 -14.48
C ASN A 148 -7.57 7.07 -14.03
N PHE A 149 -8.38 6.95 -12.98
CA PHE A 149 -9.14 8.09 -12.46
C PHE A 149 -8.25 9.21 -11.88
N GLU A 150 -7.07 8.85 -11.35
CA GLU A 150 -6.07 9.82 -10.89
C GLU A 150 -5.45 10.58 -12.06
N HIS A 151 -5.08 9.84 -13.12
CA HIS A 151 -4.55 10.43 -14.36
C HIS A 151 -5.56 11.37 -14.99
N ASN A 152 -6.81 10.94 -15.18
CA ASN A 152 -7.89 11.77 -15.72
C ASN A 152 -8.15 13.03 -14.86
N TYR A 153 -7.98 12.94 -13.54
CA TYR A 153 -8.08 14.11 -12.67
C TYR A 153 -6.97 15.12 -12.98
N TYR A 154 -5.70 14.67 -13.11
CA TYR A 154 -4.58 15.55 -13.40
C TYR A 154 -4.67 16.17 -14.78
N GLU A 155 -5.12 15.46 -15.80
CA GLU A 155 -5.39 16.01 -17.13
C GLU A 155 -6.40 17.17 -17.06
N LYS A 156 -7.51 17.00 -16.32
CA LYS A 156 -8.53 18.04 -16.13
C LYS A 156 -8.01 19.31 -15.46
N VAL A 157 -7.03 19.17 -14.56
CA VAL A 157 -6.43 20.34 -13.88
C VAL A 157 -5.16 20.85 -14.55
N GLY A 158 -4.76 20.28 -15.70
CA GLY A 158 -3.59 20.71 -16.47
C GLY A 158 -2.25 20.40 -15.80
N HIS A 159 -2.13 19.27 -15.10
CA HIS A 159 -0.86 18.76 -14.56
C HIS A 159 -0.38 17.56 -15.38
N ASN A 160 0.93 17.54 -15.67
CA ASN A 160 1.54 16.45 -16.42
C ASN A 160 1.53 15.14 -15.60
N SER A 161 0.86 14.15 -16.12
CA SER A 161 0.72 12.85 -15.47
C SER A 161 0.73 11.69 -16.46
N PHE A 162 1.04 10.51 -15.97
CA PHE A 162 1.09 9.29 -16.77
C PHE A 162 0.44 8.14 -16.01
N HIS A 163 -0.40 7.36 -16.67
CA HIS A 163 -1.03 6.18 -16.08
C HIS A 163 -0.08 4.98 -16.12
N LEU A 164 0.68 4.79 -15.05
CA LEU A 164 1.62 3.67 -14.88
C LEU A 164 0.89 2.33 -14.77
N GLY A 165 -0.24 2.31 -14.05
CA GLY A 165 -0.96 1.12 -13.63
C GLY A 165 -0.44 0.55 -12.30
N HIS A 166 -1.24 -0.33 -11.70
CA HIS A 166 -0.91 -0.91 -10.41
C HIS A 166 -0.16 -2.25 -10.58
N PRO A 167 0.93 -2.52 -9.82
CA PRO A 167 1.72 -3.75 -9.97
C PRO A 167 0.94 -5.04 -9.67
N PHE A 168 -0.22 -4.96 -9.03
CA PHE A 168 -1.10 -6.10 -8.78
C PHE A 168 -1.83 -6.59 -10.04
N PHE A 169 -1.77 -5.89 -11.15
CA PHE A 169 -2.27 -6.40 -12.43
C PHE A 169 -1.74 -7.81 -12.75
N ASN A 170 -0.46 -8.04 -12.49
CA ASN A 170 0.21 -9.33 -12.70
C ASN A 170 0.23 -10.26 -11.48
N LEU A 171 -0.55 -9.94 -10.43
CA LEU A 171 -0.57 -10.75 -9.22
C LEU A 171 -1.45 -11.98 -9.43
N ASN A 172 -0.88 -13.16 -9.23
CA ASN A 172 -1.58 -14.44 -9.34
C ASN A 172 -1.55 -15.20 -8.03
N LYS A 173 -2.55 -16.06 -7.82
CA LYS A 173 -2.59 -17.00 -6.69
C LYS A 173 -1.36 -17.91 -6.70
N GLU A 174 -0.91 -18.26 -5.53
CA GLU A 174 0.09 -19.30 -5.32
C GLU A 174 -0.56 -20.69 -5.31
N ASN A 175 0.25 -21.70 -5.57
CA ASN A 175 -0.23 -23.09 -5.56
C ASN A 175 -0.67 -23.51 -4.16
N LYS A 176 -1.94 -23.94 -4.04
CA LYS A 176 -2.56 -24.31 -2.76
C LYS A 176 -1.81 -25.43 -2.05
N GLU A 177 -1.41 -26.49 -2.75
CA GLU A 177 -0.73 -27.65 -2.15
C GLU A 177 0.62 -27.26 -1.56
N LYS A 178 1.38 -26.37 -2.25
CA LYS A 178 2.64 -25.84 -1.73
C LYS A 178 2.44 -25.05 -0.44
N ILE A 179 1.36 -24.24 -0.37
CA ILE A 179 1.03 -23.44 0.80
C ILE A 179 0.63 -24.35 1.96
N LEU A 180 -0.26 -25.32 1.73
CA LEU A 180 -0.68 -26.27 2.75
C LEU A 180 0.52 -27.01 3.36
N LYS A 181 1.43 -27.48 2.52
CA LYS A 181 2.68 -28.13 2.96
C LYS A 181 3.59 -27.17 3.73
N LYS A 182 3.79 -25.96 3.22
CA LYS A 182 4.66 -24.94 3.83
C LYS A 182 4.27 -24.60 5.24
N TYR A 183 2.97 -24.47 5.49
CA TYR A 183 2.44 -24.04 6.79
C TYR A 183 1.85 -25.19 7.63
N ASN A 184 1.97 -26.43 7.15
CA ASN A 184 1.39 -27.64 7.79
C ASN A 184 -0.12 -27.50 8.07
N LEU A 185 -0.87 -27.12 7.02
CA LEU A 185 -2.32 -26.88 7.09
C LEU A 185 -3.12 -28.06 6.56
N ASN A 186 -4.24 -28.38 7.23
CA ASN A 186 -5.16 -29.41 6.77
C ASN A 186 -6.19 -28.85 5.79
N ASN A 187 -6.31 -29.47 4.62
CA ASN A 187 -7.23 -29.06 3.55
C ASN A 187 -8.72 -29.29 3.86
N SER A 188 -9.06 -29.97 4.95
CA SER A 188 -10.46 -30.23 5.33
C SER A 188 -11.21 -29.03 5.91
N LYS A 189 -10.50 -27.91 6.15
CA LYS A 189 -11.06 -26.69 6.75
C LYS A 189 -11.27 -25.60 5.71
N LYS A 190 -12.25 -24.72 5.97
CA LYS A 190 -12.42 -23.45 5.27
C LYS A 190 -11.41 -22.45 5.83
N PHE A 191 -10.61 -21.84 4.96
CA PHE A 191 -9.64 -20.84 5.39
C PHE A 191 -10.25 -19.43 5.34
N LEU A 192 -10.08 -18.68 6.43
CA LEU A 192 -10.46 -17.28 6.54
C LEU A 192 -9.21 -16.48 6.94
N SER A 193 -8.76 -15.59 6.07
CA SER A 193 -7.64 -14.70 6.37
C SER A 193 -8.11 -13.49 7.19
N VAL A 194 -7.36 -13.13 8.23
CA VAL A 194 -7.60 -11.95 9.06
C VAL A 194 -6.36 -11.08 9.05
N LEU A 195 -6.45 -9.92 8.40
CA LEU A 195 -5.35 -9.00 8.15
C LEU A 195 -5.46 -7.77 9.06
N PRO A 196 -4.72 -7.72 10.20
CA PRO A 196 -4.88 -6.65 11.19
C PRO A 196 -4.23 -5.31 10.80
N GLY A 197 -3.53 -5.27 9.68
CA GLY A 197 -2.78 -4.11 9.21
C GLY A 197 -1.28 -4.33 9.21
N SER A 198 -0.56 -3.38 8.66
CA SER A 198 0.91 -3.40 8.55
C SER A 198 1.60 -2.45 9.54
N ARG A 199 0.85 -1.55 10.17
CA ARG A 199 1.38 -0.56 11.12
C ARG A 199 1.01 -0.93 12.55
N LYS A 200 1.92 -0.63 13.48
CA LYS A 200 1.70 -0.91 14.92
C LYS A 200 0.40 -0.32 15.45
N SER A 201 0.05 0.91 15.05
CA SER A 201 -1.20 1.56 15.46
C SER A 201 -2.45 0.87 14.90
N GLU A 202 -2.39 0.39 13.66
CA GLU A 202 -3.48 -0.40 13.05
C GLU A 202 -3.69 -1.70 13.84
N VAL A 203 -2.62 -2.48 14.03
CA VAL A 203 -2.67 -3.76 14.76
C VAL A 203 -3.20 -3.57 16.19
N ILE A 204 -2.75 -2.55 16.91
CA ILE A 204 -3.24 -2.25 18.26
C ILE A 204 -4.74 -1.97 18.28
N ASN A 205 -5.25 -1.24 17.29
CA ASN A 205 -6.66 -0.85 17.22
C ASN A 205 -7.58 -1.97 16.72
N MET A 206 -7.09 -2.82 15.79
CA MET A 206 -7.90 -3.82 15.11
C MET A 206 -7.88 -5.19 15.77
N MET A 207 -6.74 -5.62 16.33
CA MET A 207 -6.59 -6.96 16.91
C MET A 207 -7.58 -7.30 18.02
N PRO A 208 -7.94 -6.40 18.94
CA PRO A 208 -8.94 -6.73 19.96
C PRO A 208 -10.26 -7.22 19.35
N VAL A 209 -10.80 -6.50 18.36
CA VAL A 209 -12.05 -6.87 17.69
C VAL A 209 -11.89 -8.17 16.88
N TYR A 210 -10.76 -8.32 16.19
CA TYR A 210 -10.52 -9.51 15.38
C TYR A 210 -10.30 -10.77 16.22
N ALA A 211 -9.62 -10.66 17.35
CA ALA A 211 -9.44 -11.80 18.26
C ALA A 211 -10.77 -12.24 18.89
N ASP A 212 -11.57 -11.28 19.35
CA ASP A 212 -12.90 -11.58 19.90
C ASP A 212 -13.83 -12.16 18.84
N PHE A 213 -13.75 -11.64 17.58
CA PHE A 213 -14.45 -12.24 16.44
C PHE A 213 -14.03 -13.71 16.23
N ILE A 214 -12.74 -14.01 16.15
CA ILE A 214 -12.24 -15.39 15.93
C ILE A 214 -12.76 -16.34 17.00
N LYS A 215 -12.66 -15.94 18.28
CA LYS A 215 -13.15 -16.74 19.43
C LYS A 215 -14.65 -17.03 19.30
N LYS A 216 -15.46 -15.99 19.07
CA LYS A 216 -16.91 -16.12 19.00
C LYS A 216 -17.37 -16.86 17.73
N HIS A 217 -16.74 -16.58 16.59
CA HIS A 217 -17.06 -17.21 15.32
C HIS A 217 -16.70 -18.70 15.36
N TYR A 218 -15.52 -19.08 15.82
CA TYR A 218 -15.13 -20.48 15.97
C TYR A 218 -16.01 -21.22 16.97
N GLY A 219 -16.51 -20.57 18.01
CA GLY A 219 -17.51 -21.15 18.91
C GLY A 219 -18.77 -21.64 18.20
N LYS A 220 -19.15 -20.99 17.09
CA LYS A 220 -20.34 -21.32 16.29
C LYS A 220 -20.04 -22.17 15.04
N PHE A 221 -18.88 -21.97 14.42
CA PHE A 221 -18.50 -22.53 13.11
C PHE A 221 -17.15 -23.26 13.22
N ARG A 222 -17.19 -24.55 13.50
CA ARG A 222 -16.00 -25.40 13.79
C ARG A 222 -15.24 -25.84 12.52
N ASP A 223 -15.74 -25.57 11.33
CA ASP A 223 -15.16 -25.93 10.05
C ASP A 223 -14.16 -24.87 9.54
N TYR A 224 -14.02 -23.72 10.21
CA TYR A 224 -13.08 -22.67 9.84
C TYR A 224 -11.69 -22.85 10.48
N PHE A 225 -10.67 -22.35 9.76
CA PHE A 225 -9.31 -22.18 10.20
C PHE A 225 -8.84 -20.75 9.85
N TYR A 226 -8.25 -20.06 10.80
CA TYR A 226 -7.93 -18.65 10.65
C TYR A 226 -6.46 -18.44 10.31
N LEU A 227 -6.19 -17.61 9.30
CA LEU A 227 -4.85 -17.30 8.80
C LEU A 227 -4.55 -15.82 9.07
N ILE A 228 -3.54 -15.54 9.88
CA ILE A 228 -3.17 -14.17 10.26
C ILE A 228 -1.78 -13.87 9.71
N PRO A 229 -1.68 -13.18 8.55
CA PRO A 229 -0.40 -12.75 8.02
C PRO A 229 0.13 -11.57 8.83
N VAL A 230 1.43 -11.58 9.10
CA VAL A 230 2.13 -10.53 9.83
C VAL A 230 3.12 -9.85 8.90
N ALA A 231 3.02 -8.53 8.78
CA ALA A 231 3.85 -7.74 7.90
C ALA A 231 5.30 -7.63 8.38
N ASP A 232 5.49 -7.47 9.70
CA ASP A 232 6.79 -7.34 10.36
C ASP A 232 6.80 -8.13 11.67
N LYS A 233 7.95 -8.79 11.94
CA LYS A 233 8.15 -9.58 13.18
C LYS A 233 7.91 -8.81 14.48
N GLU A 234 8.12 -7.49 14.45
CA GLU A 234 7.88 -6.63 15.62
C GLU A 234 6.39 -6.58 16.03
N LEU A 235 5.48 -6.96 15.14
CA LEU A 235 4.05 -7.02 15.39
C LEU A 235 3.60 -8.35 16.04
N LEU A 236 4.42 -9.41 15.95
CA LEU A 236 4.09 -10.74 16.49
C LEU A 236 3.72 -10.72 17.98
N PRO A 237 4.47 -10.05 18.87
CA PRO A 237 4.11 -10.03 20.31
C PRO A 237 2.75 -9.35 20.56
N ILE A 238 2.39 -8.34 19.72
CA ILE A 238 1.13 -7.62 19.84
C ILE A 238 -0.04 -8.51 19.43
N ILE A 239 0.16 -9.36 18.42
CA ILE A 239 -0.87 -10.26 17.89
C ILE A 239 -1.02 -11.47 18.80
N ASN A 240 0.10 -12.14 19.16
CA ASN A 240 0.10 -13.39 19.93
C ASN A 240 -0.57 -13.24 21.31
N LYS A 241 -0.34 -12.12 22.02
CA LYS A 241 -0.94 -11.88 23.35
C LYS A 241 -2.47 -12.01 23.38
N HIS A 242 -3.16 -11.88 22.25
CA HIS A 242 -4.61 -12.01 22.16
C HIS A 242 -5.08 -13.47 22.13
N PHE A 243 -4.16 -14.41 21.90
CA PHE A 243 -4.43 -15.84 21.75
C PHE A 243 -3.67 -16.70 22.76
N ASP A 244 -2.96 -16.07 23.70
CA ASP A 244 -2.21 -16.80 24.75
C ASP A 244 -3.16 -17.66 25.58
N GLY A 245 -2.85 -18.97 25.68
CA GLY A 245 -3.66 -19.95 26.40
C GLY A 245 -4.93 -20.42 25.69
N GLU A 246 -5.18 -20.00 24.47
CA GLU A 246 -6.36 -20.38 23.67
C GLU A 246 -6.04 -21.54 22.71
N ASP A 247 -6.88 -22.57 22.70
CA ASP A 247 -6.82 -23.67 21.71
C ASP A 247 -7.73 -23.36 20.50
N LEU A 248 -7.21 -22.54 19.61
CA LEU A 248 -7.91 -22.08 18.43
C LEU A 248 -7.19 -22.52 17.13
N PRO A 249 -7.92 -22.84 16.06
CA PRO A 249 -7.34 -23.23 14.79
C PRO A 249 -6.81 -22.00 14.03
N ILE A 250 -5.68 -21.48 14.50
CA ILE A 250 -5.06 -20.27 13.99
C ILE A 250 -3.65 -20.56 13.47
N LYS A 251 -3.28 -19.97 12.35
CA LYS A 251 -1.89 -19.88 11.88
C LYS A 251 -1.47 -18.43 11.74
N ILE A 252 -0.48 -18.03 12.53
CA ILE A 252 0.16 -16.72 12.45
C ILE A 252 1.51 -16.92 11.78
N ALA A 253 1.80 -16.14 10.72
CA ALA A 253 3.08 -16.25 10.02
C ALA A 253 3.51 -14.91 9.40
N GLU A 254 4.82 -14.66 9.40
CA GLU A 254 5.41 -13.47 8.78
C GLU A 254 5.39 -13.57 7.25
N GLN A 255 5.24 -12.42 6.58
CA GLN A 255 5.32 -12.27 5.12
C GLN A 255 4.48 -13.30 4.33
N SER A 256 3.39 -13.73 4.92
CA SER A 256 2.53 -14.80 4.39
C SER A 256 1.24 -14.30 3.73
N MET A 257 1.07 -12.97 3.57
CA MET A 257 -0.20 -12.38 3.11
C MET A 257 -0.65 -12.96 1.76
N LYS A 258 0.22 -13.00 0.76
CA LYS A 258 -0.09 -13.55 -0.55
C LYS A 258 -0.46 -15.05 -0.47
N ASP A 259 0.32 -15.83 0.29
CA ASP A 259 0.06 -17.26 0.48
C ASP A 259 -1.32 -17.48 1.11
N PHE A 260 -1.58 -16.79 2.21
CA PHE A 260 -2.82 -16.96 2.96
C PHE A 260 -4.04 -16.50 2.17
N LEU A 261 -3.98 -15.35 1.51
CA LEU A 261 -5.05 -14.88 0.63
C LEU A 261 -5.29 -15.83 -0.55
N SER A 262 -4.24 -16.48 -1.08
CA SER A 262 -4.36 -17.42 -2.20
C SER A 262 -5.20 -18.67 -1.89
N ILE A 263 -5.30 -19.04 -0.60
CA ILE A 263 -6.03 -20.24 -0.17
C ILE A 263 -7.30 -19.94 0.63
N SER A 264 -7.51 -18.68 1.01
CA SER A 264 -8.67 -18.28 1.80
C SER A 264 -9.90 -18.09 0.91
N SER A 265 -11.04 -18.59 1.37
CA SER A 265 -12.33 -18.42 0.70
C SER A 265 -12.82 -16.96 0.78
N LEU A 266 -12.52 -16.28 1.88
CA LEU A 266 -12.80 -14.86 2.11
C LEU A 266 -11.80 -14.28 3.12
N SER A 267 -11.80 -12.97 3.30
CA SER A 267 -10.85 -12.31 4.20
C SER A 267 -11.47 -11.12 4.94
N ILE A 268 -11.03 -10.91 6.17
CA ILE A 268 -11.27 -9.69 6.95
C ILE A 268 -10.02 -8.83 6.88
N VAL A 269 -10.13 -7.64 6.35
CA VAL A 269 -8.97 -6.84 5.96
C VAL A 269 -9.07 -5.42 6.52
N THR A 270 -8.06 -4.99 7.27
CA THR A 270 -7.92 -3.58 7.64
C THR A 270 -7.71 -2.75 6.37
N SER A 271 -8.50 -1.69 6.20
CA SER A 271 -8.53 -0.86 4.98
C SER A 271 -7.14 -0.35 4.60
N GLY A 272 -6.79 -0.52 3.33
CA GLY A 272 -5.52 -0.18 2.72
C GLY A 272 -5.31 -0.97 1.43
N THR A 273 -4.08 -0.98 0.91
CA THR A 273 -3.72 -1.70 -0.33
C THR A 273 -4.00 -3.21 -0.26
N ALA A 274 -3.98 -3.79 0.96
CA ALA A 274 -4.28 -5.20 1.17
C ALA A 274 -5.70 -5.60 0.74
N THR A 275 -6.66 -4.67 0.75
CA THR A 275 -8.04 -4.94 0.28
C THR A 275 -8.06 -5.20 -1.23
N LEU A 276 -7.25 -4.48 -1.98
CA LEU A 276 -7.08 -4.69 -3.42
C LEU A 276 -6.38 -6.03 -3.71
N GLU A 277 -5.34 -6.36 -2.94
CA GLU A 277 -4.63 -7.63 -3.07
C GLU A 277 -5.55 -8.82 -2.80
N ALA A 278 -6.36 -8.75 -1.73
CA ALA A 278 -7.35 -9.76 -1.39
C ALA A 278 -8.38 -9.98 -2.52
N SER A 279 -8.93 -8.89 -3.08
CA SER A 279 -9.89 -8.96 -4.18
C SER A 279 -9.30 -9.60 -5.42
N ILE A 280 -8.07 -9.25 -5.79
CA ILE A 280 -7.37 -9.78 -6.96
C ILE A 280 -7.00 -11.26 -6.78
N LEU A 281 -6.67 -11.68 -5.56
CA LEU A 281 -6.42 -13.07 -5.22
C LEU A 281 -7.72 -13.88 -4.97
N GLU A 282 -8.89 -13.32 -5.35
CA GLU A 282 -10.20 -13.97 -5.24
C GLU A 282 -10.53 -14.43 -3.81
N SER A 283 -10.10 -13.64 -2.83
CA SER A 283 -10.46 -13.76 -1.42
C SER A 283 -11.30 -12.53 -1.04
N PRO A 284 -12.64 -12.55 -1.30
CA PRO A 284 -13.48 -11.37 -1.10
C PRO A 284 -13.26 -10.71 0.26
N PRO A 285 -12.85 -9.42 0.32
CA PRO A 285 -12.55 -8.76 1.58
C PRO A 285 -13.79 -8.20 2.26
N ILE A 286 -13.91 -8.44 3.55
CA ILE A 286 -14.68 -7.60 4.47
C ILE A 286 -13.73 -6.49 4.91
N ILE A 287 -14.02 -5.27 4.53
CA ILE A 287 -13.13 -4.12 4.69
C ILE A 287 -13.42 -3.45 6.02
N CYS A 288 -12.44 -3.42 6.91
CA CYS A 288 -12.59 -2.93 8.27
C CYS A 288 -11.64 -1.78 8.55
N TYR A 289 -12.11 -0.79 9.32
CA TYR A 289 -11.21 0.25 9.81
C TYR A 289 -11.70 0.83 11.13
N LYS A 290 -10.80 0.90 12.10
CA LYS A 290 -11.05 1.53 13.39
C LYS A 290 -9.84 2.35 13.81
N THR A 291 -10.07 3.59 14.15
CA THR A 291 -9.04 4.51 14.66
C THR A 291 -9.62 5.31 15.83
N ASN A 292 -8.79 6.08 16.51
CA ASN A 292 -9.31 6.91 17.60
C ASN A 292 -10.34 7.93 17.08
N THR A 293 -11.31 8.22 17.91
CA THR A 293 -12.49 9.04 17.55
C THR A 293 -12.11 10.43 17.06
N PHE A 294 -11.02 11.01 17.57
CA PHE A 294 -10.53 12.33 17.18
C PHE A 294 -10.01 12.32 15.74
N ASN A 295 -9.12 11.38 15.41
CA ASN A 295 -8.60 11.25 14.04
C ASN A 295 -9.71 10.97 13.04
N TYR A 296 -10.66 10.10 13.40
CA TYR A 296 -11.80 9.80 12.54
C TYR A 296 -12.68 11.02 12.28
N SER A 297 -13.04 11.78 13.32
CA SER A 297 -13.89 12.98 13.19
C SER A 297 -13.29 14.04 12.27
N ILE A 298 -11.97 14.15 12.23
CA ILE A 298 -11.30 15.08 11.32
C ILE A 298 -11.25 14.52 9.90
N ILE A 299 -10.84 13.26 9.75
CA ILE A 299 -10.68 12.63 8.45
C ILE A 299 -12.01 12.47 7.73
N SER A 300 -13.07 12.02 8.41
CA SER A 300 -14.40 11.81 7.81
C SER A 300 -15.02 13.08 7.27
N ARG A 301 -14.78 14.24 7.92
CA ARG A 301 -15.26 15.55 7.43
C ARG A 301 -14.49 16.05 6.20
N MET A 302 -13.29 15.54 5.98
CA MET A 302 -12.42 15.94 4.87
C MET A 302 -12.52 14.99 3.66
N LEU A 303 -12.94 13.75 3.89
CA LEU A 303 -13.15 12.77 2.82
C LEU A 303 -14.47 13.05 2.08
N ARG A 304 -14.38 13.15 0.77
CA ARG A 304 -15.51 13.27 -0.16
C ARG A 304 -15.68 11.98 -0.96
N ILE A 305 -15.56 10.84 -0.28
CA ILE A 305 -15.64 9.53 -0.91
C ILE A 305 -16.68 8.68 -0.18
N ASP A 306 -17.52 8.00 -0.95
CA ASP A 306 -18.57 7.13 -0.43
C ASP A 306 -18.03 5.75 0.01
N ASN A 307 -16.88 5.35 -0.50
CA ASN A 307 -16.24 4.07 -0.23
C ASN A 307 -14.81 4.26 0.29
N VAL A 308 -14.46 3.52 1.33
CA VAL A 308 -13.11 3.56 1.96
C VAL A 308 -12.18 2.50 1.37
N GLY A 309 -12.75 1.41 0.89
CA GLY A 309 -11.99 0.31 0.30
C GLY A 309 -11.64 0.56 -1.17
N LEU A 310 -10.37 0.36 -1.53
CA LEU A 310 -9.89 0.52 -2.91
C LEU A 310 -10.69 -0.29 -3.94
N PRO A 311 -11.08 -1.57 -3.69
CA PRO A 311 -11.87 -2.33 -4.64
C PRO A 311 -13.23 -1.70 -4.92
N ASN A 312 -13.96 -1.25 -3.90
CA ASN A 312 -15.24 -0.59 -4.05
C ASN A 312 -15.13 0.75 -4.78
N LEU A 313 -14.06 1.50 -4.47
CA LEU A 313 -13.76 2.76 -5.15
C LEU A 313 -13.52 2.55 -6.65
N LEU A 314 -12.73 1.52 -7.00
CA LEU A 314 -12.44 1.18 -8.41
C LEU A 314 -13.68 0.70 -9.15
N LEU A 315 -14.50 -0.16 -8.53
CA LEU A 315 -15.72 -0.69 -9.13
C LEU A 315 -16.86 0.36 -9.19
N GLY A 316 -16.71 1.51 -8.52
CA GLY A 316 -17.73 2.56 -8.47
C GLY A 316 -19.01 2.17 -7.73
N LYS A 317 -19.03 1.03 -7.07
CA LYS A 317 -20.14 0.47 -6.30
C LYS A 317 -19.61 -0.23 -5.05
N ARG A 318 -20.45 -0.31 -4.00
CA ARG A 318 -20.15 -1.05 -2.78
C ARG A 318 -20.46 -2.53 -2.95
N HIS A 319 -19.55 -3.27 -3.58
CA HIS A 319 -19.65 -4.72 -3.75
C HIS A 319 -19.19 -5.48 -2.51
N TYR A 320 -18.15 -4.98 -1.84
CA TYR A 320 -17.59 -5.56 -0.63
C TYR A 320 -18.10 -4.80 0.59
N ILE A 321 -18.37 -5.52 1.67
CA ILE A 321 -18.87 -4.94 2.93
C ILE A 321 -17.76 -4.09 3.56
N GLU A 322 -18.10 -2.89 4.00
CA GLU A 322 -17.23 -1.99 4.74
C GLU A 322 -17.79 -1.76 6.15
N LEU A 323 -17.02 -2.12 7.17
CA LEU A 323 -17.35 -1.94 8.58
C LEU A 323 -16.38 -0.91 9.18
N ILE A 324 -16.88 0.30 9.37
CA ILE A 324 -16.05 1.44 9.77
C ILE A 324 -16.42 1.88 11.19
N GLN A 325 -15.40 2.09 12.03
CA GLN A 325 -15.54 2.57 13.42
C GLN A 325 -16.48 1.71 14.25
N ASN A 326 -17.67 2.23 14.62
CA ASN A 326 -18.64 1.53 15.49
C ASN A 326 -19.27 0.32 14.79
N GLU A 327 -19.33 0.32 13.46
CA GLU A 327 -19.78 -0.84 12.68
C GLU A 327 -18.76 -1.99 12.72
N CYS A 328 -17.48 -1.68 12.97
CA CYS A 328 -16.43 -2.69 13.12
C CYS A 328 -16.49 -3.30 14.54
N ASN A 329 -17.44 -4.21 14.73
CA ASN A 329 -17.68 -4.97 15.95
C ASN A 329 -17.89 -6.46 15.63
N VAL A 330 -17.88 -7.29 16.66
CA VAL A 330 -17.89 -8.77 16.52
C VAL A 330 -19.16 -9.27 15.86
N GLU A 331 -20.33 -8.73 16.23
CA GLU A 331 -21.62 -9.13 15.70
C GLU A 331 -21.70 -8.85 14.21
N ASN A 332 -21.39 -7.63 13.81
CA ASN A 332 -21.40 -7.23 12.40
C ASN A 332 -20.38 -8.00 11.56
N LEU A 333 -19.22 -8.36 12.15
CA LEU A 333 -18.24 -9.20 11.46
C LEU A 333 -18.75 -10.62 11.20
N ILE A 334 -19.47 -11.22 12.15
CA ILE A 334 -20.09 -12.54 11.97
C ILE A 334 -21.15 -12.49 10.85
N ASP A 335 -21.99 -11.47 10.84
CA ASP A 335 -23.01 -11.30 9.82
C ASP A 335 -22.39 -10.99 8.45
N ALA A 336 -21.33 -10.19 8.43
CA ALA A 336 -20.59 -9.88 7.21
C ALA A 336 -19.89 -11.11 6.60
N VAL A 337 -19.33 -12.01 7.42
CA VAL A 337 -18.77 -13.29 6.93
C VAL A 337 -19.85 -14.10 6.21
N LYS A 338 -21.00 -14.25 6.83
CA LYS A 338 -22.13 -14.98 6.24
C LYS A 338 -22.60 -14.34 4.91
N ALA A 339 -22.75 -13.02 4.88
CA ALA A 339 -23.16 -12.31 3.67
C ALA A 339 -22.09 -12.34 2.57
N THR A 340 -20.79 -12.39 2.95
CA THR A 340 -19.68 -12.45 1.99
C THR A 340 -19.54 -13.84 1.37
N GLU A 341 -20.03 -14.91 2.01
CA GLU A 341 -20.07 -16.26 1.41
C GLU A 341 -20.83 -16.26 0.06
N ASP A 342 -21.86 -15.41 -0.09
CA ASP A 342 -22.61 -15.26 -1.34
C ASP A 342 -21.77 -14.61 -2.46
N LEU A 343 -20.69 -13.91 -2.13
CA LEU A 343 -19.78 -13.29 -3.10
C LEU A 343 -18.69 -14.25 -3.60
N ILE A 344 -18.46 -15.38 -2.90
CA ILE A 344 -17.36 -16.31 -3.25
C ILE A 344 -17.50 -16.84 -4.70
N PRO A 345 -18.68 -17.25 -5.19
CA PRO A 345 -18.82 -17.70 -6.58
C PRO A 345 -18.50 -16.63 -7.63
N HIS A 346 -18.63 -15.34 -7.28
CA HIS A 346 -18.39 -14.18 -8.15
C HIS A 346 -17.00 -13.58 -7.99
N SER A 347 -16.16 -14.12 -7.09
CA SER A 347 -14.86 -13.56 -6.75
C SER A 347 -13.90 -13.45 -7.94
N SER A 348 -13.93 -14.42 -8.86
CA SER A 348 -13.11 -14.41 -10.08
C SER A 348 -13.57 -13.33 -11.07
N GLU A 349 -14.86 -13.09 -11.20
CA GLU A 349 -15.44 -12.03 -12.02
C GLU A 349 -15.00 -10.65 -11.51
N TYR A 350 -15.19 -10.38 -10.22
CA TYR A 350 -14.75 -9.11 -9.61
C TYR A 350 -13.23 -8.93 -9.68
N ALA A 351 -12.45 -9.98 -9.48
CA ALA A 351 -11.00 -9.92 -9.64
C ALA A 351 -10.59 -9.54 -11.06
N SER A 352 -11.28 -10.09 -12.08
CA SER A 352 -11.05 -9.75 -13.49
C SER A 352 -11.42 -8.30 -13.78
N MET A 353 -12.57 -7.83 -13.33
CA MET A 353 -12.98 -6.42 -13.47
C MET A 353 -11.97 -5.46 -12.86
N ILE A 354 -11.52 -5.76 -11.63
CA ILE A 354 -10.54 -4.93 -10.93
C ILE A 354 -9.21 -4.93 -11.68
N ARG A 355 -8.75 -6.08 -12.21
CA ARG A 355 -7.51 -6.15 -13.00
C ARG A 355 -7.56 -5.22 -14.21
N GLU A 356 -8.66 -5.20 -14.96
CA GLU A 356 -8.79 -4.28 -16.10
C GLU A 356 -8.76 -2.80 -15.66
N LEU A 357 -9.35 -2.47 -14.52
CA LEU A 357 -9.35 -1.10 -13.97
C LEU A 357 -7.98 -0.63 -13.47
N ILE A 358 -7.11 -1.54 -13.07
CA ILE A 358 -5.74 -1.21 -12.60
C ILE A 358 -4.67 -1.43 -13.67
N LYS A 359 -5.04 -1.89 -14.85
CA LYS A 359 -4.15 -2.03 -15.99
C LYS A 359 -3.69 -0.66 -16.45
N GLY A 360 -2.39 -0.48 -16.58
CA GLY A 360 -1.79 0.76 -17.07
C GLY A 360 -0.82 0.49 -18.21
N ASN A 361 -0.05 1.52 -18.56
CA ASN A 361 0.88 1.46 -19.69
C ASN A 361 2.23 0.82 -19.34
N GLY A 362 2.49 0.56 -18.03
CA GLY A 362 3.69 -0.12 -17.55
C GLY A 362 4.94 0.75 -17.46
N TYR A 363 6.02 0.14 -16.96
CA TYR A 363 7.27 0.86 -16.66
C TYR A 363 8.01 1.33 -17.90
N SER A 364 8.05 0.55 -18.98
CA SER A 364 8.76 0.93 -20.22
C SER A 364 8.21 2.23 -20.83
N GLU A 365 6.89 2.35 -20.90
CA GLU A 365 6.27 3.58 -21.41
C GLU A 365 6.39 4.75 -20.41
N ALA A 366 6.41 4.45 -19.10
CA ALA A 366 6.67 5.47 -18.09
C ALA A 366 8.07 6.09 -18.22
N ILE A 367 9.09 5.29 -18.58
CA ILE A 367 10.44 5.81 -18.83
C ILE A 367 10.44 6.75 -20.03
N LYS A 368 9.77 6.42 -21.13
CA LYS A 368 9.63 7.32 -22.29
C LYS A 368 8.96 8.65 -21.90
N ALA A 369 7.94 8.59 -21.02
CA ALA A 369 7.30 9.80 -20.52
C ALA A 369 8.23 10.64 -19.62
N ILE A 370 9.15 10.01 -18.87
CA ILE A 370 10.19 10.70 -18.09
C ILE A 370 11.25 11.32 -19.00
N GLU A 371 11.68 10.62 -20.05
CA GLU A 371 12.66 11.10 -21.02
C GLU A 371 12.15 12.29 -21.85
N ALA A 372 10.83 12.39 -22.04
CA ALA A 372 10.19 13.48 -22.76
C ALA A 372 10.10 14.80 -21.96
N LEU A 373 10.50 14.83 -20.68
CA LEU A 373 10.52 16.04 -19.84
C LEU A 373 11.74 16.93 -20.16
#